data_8f9173dd8ff6f16cdd007c22549ec552
#
_entry.id   8f9173dd8ff6f16cdd007c22549ec552
#
_cell.length_a   1.000
_cell.length_b   1.000
_cell.length_c   1.000
_cell.angle_alpha   90.00
_cell.angle_beta   90.00
_cell.angle_gamma   90.00
#
_symmetry.space_group_name_H-M   'P 1'
#
loop_
_entity.id
_entity.type
_entity.pdbx_description
1 polymer ?
#
loop_
_entity_poly.entity_id
_entity_poly.type
_entity_poly.pdbx_seq_one_letter_code
_entity_poly.pdbx_strand_id
1 'polypeptide(L)'
;MRNKNTIKSINKKVIISGNVIEIFSYENAYLKGYENTSSKKGRACSIDTDEQTKSVNRDKTLNRARSRVRRLANANPQLTKFITLTFADNITDLKVANKKFYDFIKRLNYYSQNAYLTNKVEYIAVVEFQKRGAIHYHMLCNLPYVPAKQLEKIWKNGFVKINKIDSVDNIGAYVTKYMTKDHNDTRLVGNRSYFTSQGLNEPVEIYNESIEINKNSLAREPYKTTFHNEQLGNIEYTQYVLKTANDYIFISMPYDLNNALATSS
;
A
#
# COMPACT_ATOMS: atom_id res chain seq x y z
N MET A 1 3.84 30.61 13.79
CA MET A 1 2.59 30.38 14.58
C MET A 1 2.24 28.91 14.48
N ARG A 2 2.26 28.13 15.58
CA ARG A 2 1.84 26.73 15.57
C ARG A 2 0.32 26.70 15.43
N ASN A 3 -0.18 26.12 14.33
CA ASN A 3 -1.60 25.82 14.19
C ASN A 3 -2.06 25.00 15.40
N LYS A 4 -2.98 25.54 16.19
CA LYS A 4 -3.66 24.78 17.24
C LYS A 4 -4.39 23.63 16.54
N ASN A 5 -3.93 22.39 16.73
CA ASN A 5 -4.63 21.20 16.26
C ASN A 5 -6.06 21.22 16.85
N THR A 6 -7.04 21.49 15.99
CA THR A 6 -8.44 21.46 16.42
C THR A 6 -8.82 19.99 16.60
N ILE A 7 -9.23 19.63 17.83
CA ILE A 7 -9.75 18.29 18.14
C ILE A 7 -11.07 18.13 17.38
N LYS A 8 -11.17 17.09 16.54
CA LYS A 8 -12.38 16.76 15.79
C LYS A 8 -12.93 15.41 16.23
N SER A 9 -14.23 15.33 16.46
CA SER A 9 -14.95 14.05 16.64
C SER A 9 -15.22 13.46 15.27
N ILE A 10 -14.77 12.22 15.04
CA ILE A 10 -14.86 11.53 13.76
C ILE A 10 -15.82 10.34 13.87
N ASN A 11 -16.90 10.37 13.12
CA ASN A 11 -17.85 9.26 12.97
C ASN A 11 -17.82 8.64 11.57
N LYS A 12 -17.14 9.28 10.60
CA LYS A 12 -17.01 8.79 9.23
C LYS A 12 -15.61 9.07 8.69
N LYS A 13 -15.05 8.10 7.99
CA LYS A 13 -13.77 8.24 7.28
C LYS A 13 -13.92 7.74 5.86
N VAL A 14 -13.49 8.53 4.90
CA VAL A 14 -13.41 8.16 3.49
C VAL A 14 -11.94 8.11 3.10
N ILE A 15 -11.55 7.06 2.37
CA ILE A 15 -10.20 6.92 1.81
C ILE A 15 -10.33 6.76 0.30
N ILE A 16 -9.70 7.65 -0.44
CA ILE A 16 -9.68 7.65 -1.90
C ILE A 16 -8.29 7.21 -2.37
N SER A 17 -8.26 6.16 -3.17
CA SER A 17 -7.03 5.56 -3.70
C SER A 17 -7.23 5.32 -5.21
N GLY A 18 -6.98 6.34 -6.02
CA GLY A 18 -7.28 6.30 -7.45
C GLY A 18 -8.77 6.05 -7.70
N ASN A 19 -9.09 4.94 -8.36
CA ASN A 19 -10.47 4.52 -8.65
C ASN A 19 -11.14 3.71 -7.54
N VAL A 20 -10.49 3.53 -6.39
CA VAL A 20 -11.03 2.78 -5.24
C VAL A 20 -11.36 3.74 -4.10
N ILE A 21 -12.61 3.70 -3.65
CA ILE A 21 -13.11 4.50 -2.53
C ILE A 21 -13.53 3.57 -1.42
N GLU A 22 -12.98 3.79 -0.23
CA GLU A 22 -13.30 3.05 0.99
C GLU A 22 -14.02 3.99 1.98
N ILE A 23 -15.18 3.60 2.47
CA ILE A 23 -15.96 4.37 3.44
C ILE A 23 -16.07 3.55 4.72
N PHE A 24 -15.73 4.17 5.84
CA PHE A 24 -15.88 3.63 7.19
C PHE A 24 -16.87 4.52 7.94
N SER A 25 -17.96 3.95 8.46
CA SER A 25 -18.90 4.60 9.37
C SER A 25 -18.76 3.96 10.75
N TYR A 26 -18.52 4.75 11.76
CA TYR A 26 -18.27 4.31 13.13
C TYR A 26 -19.49 4.54 13.98
N GLU A 27 -19.94 3.52 14.73
CA GLU A 27 -21.01 3.65 15.71
C GLU A 27 -20.63 4.64 16.82
N ASN A 28 -19.42 4.49 17.37
CA ASN A 28 -18.86 5.41 18.35
C ASN A 28 -17.79 6.30 17.68
N ALA A 29 -17.99 7.60 17.75
CA ALA A 29 -17.02 8.55 17.21
C ALA A 29 -15.72 8.54 18.02
N TYR A 30 -14.59 8.78 17.34
CA TYR A 30 -13.28 8.94 17.98
C TYR A 30 -12.72 10.35 17.79
N LEU A 31 -11.83 10.76 18.70
CA LEU A 31 -11.20 12.08 18.66
C LEU A 31 -9.91 12.03 17.81
N LYS A 32 -9.83 12.90 16.80
CA LYS A 32 -8.60 13.12 16.00
C LYS A 32 -8.01 14.47 16.37
N GLY A 33 -6.67 14.54 16.42
CA GLY A 33 -5.95 15.76 16.81
C GLY A 33 -5.72 15.89 18.33
N TYR A 34 -6.12 14.90 19.11
CA TYR A 34 -5.78 14.83 20.53
C TYR A 34 -4.34 14.29 20.66
N GLU A 35 -3.43 15.16 21.09
CA GLU A 35 -2.08 14.73 21.48
C GLU A 35 -2.14 14.15 22.89
N ASN A 36 -2.01 12.84 23.00
CA ASN A 36 -1.86 12.20 24.30
C ASN A 36 -0.47 12.53 24.87
N THR A 37 -0.41 13.55 25.71
CA THR A 37 0.85 14.05 26.30
C THR A 37 1.53 13.04 27.22
N SER A 38 0.84 11.94 27.58
CA SER A 38 1.38 10.87 28.43
C SER A 38 2.28 9.88 27.70
N SER A 39 2.38 9.92 26.37
CA SER A 39 3.13 8.92 25.56
C SER A 39 4.52 9.35 25.10
N LYS A 40 5.18 10.28 25.82
CA LYS A 40 6.60 10.61 25.57
C LYS A 40 7.60 9.53 26.01
N LYS A 41 7.14 8.45 26.61
CA LYS A 41 7.99 7.28 26.86
C LYS A 41 8.07 6.49 25.55
N GLY A 42 9.27 6.43 24.97
CA GLY A 42 9.56 5.53 23.86
C GLY A 42 8.99 4.14 24.17
N ARG A 43 8.60 3.40 23.12
CA ARG A 43 8.01 2.07 23.23
C ARG A 43 8.90 1.22 24.13
N ALA A 44 8.50 1.04 25.40
CA ALA A 44 9.18 0.13 26.29
C ALA A 44 9.15 -1.25 25.60
N CYS A 45 10.33 -1.80 25.34
CA CYS A 45 10.44 -3.17 24.89
C CYS A 45 9.97 -4.03 26.08
N SER A 46 8.68 -4.41 26.07
CA SER A 46 8.18 -5.35 27.06
C SER A 46 8.78 -6.71 26.73
N ILE A 47 9.77 -7.09 27.52
CA ILE A 47 10.52 -8.34 27.40
C ILE A 47 9.60 -9.56 27.63
N ASP A 48 8.43 -9.37 28.28
CA ASP A 48 7.50 -10.42 28.70
C ASP A 48 6.16 -10.46 27.95
N THR A 49 6.16 -10.17 26.67
CA THR A 49 4.95 -10.39 25.87
C THR A 49 4.84 -11.86 25.52
N ASP A 50 3.72 -12.53 25.89
CA ASP A 50 3.48 -13.92 25.51
C ASP A 50 3.42 -14.14 24.00
N GLU A 51 3.64 -15.39 23.54
CA GLU A 51 3.68 -15.72 22.10
C GLU A 51 2.34 -15.46 21.41
N GLN A 52 1.22 -15.59 22.10
CA GLN A 52 -0.11 -15.32 21.56
C GLN A 52 -0.29 -13.82 21.26
N THR A 53 0.08 -12.95 22.19
CA THR A 53 0.08 -11.49 21.99
C THR A 53 1.05 -11.07 20.89
N LYS A 54 2.23 -11.69 20.79
CA LYS A 54 3.17 -11.44 19.70
C LYS A 54 2.58 -11.84 18.35
N SER A 55 1.88 -12.99 18.26
CA SER A 55 1.21 -13.44 17.04
C SER A 55 0.12 -12.44 16.61
N VAL A 56 -0.77 -12.05 17.51
CA VAL A 56 -1.84 -11.06 17.23
C VAL A 56 -1.24 -9.72 16.75
N ASN A 57 -0.16 -9.26 17.36
CA ASN A 57 0.50 -8.02 16.94
C ASN A 57 1.16 -8.13 15.55
N ARG A 58 1.71 -9.31 15.21
CA ARG A 58 2.22 -9.61 13.85
C ARG A 58 1.10 -9.52 12.82
N ASP A 59 -0.04 -10.15 13.08
CA ASP A 59 -1.21 -10.14 12.20
C ASP A 59 -1.72 -8.72 11.96
N LYS A 60 -1.86 -7.93 13.03
CA LYS A 60 -2.23 -6.52 12.92
C LYS A 60 -1.24 -5.73 12.05
N THR A 61 0.06 -5.98 12.21
CA THR A 61 1.12 -5.31 11.45
C THR A 61 1.07 -5.70 9.97
N LEU A 62 0.92 -6.98 9.64
CA LEU A 62 0.82 -7.47 8.26
C LEU A 62 -0.45 -6.96 7.58
N ASN A 63 -1.58 -6.94 8.28
CA ASN A 63 -2.85 -6.41 7.75
C ASN A 63 -2.77 -4.90 7.48
N ARG A 64 -2.08 -4.14 8.34
CA ARG A 64 -1.78 -2.72 8.09
C ARG A 64 -0.89 -2.54 6.85
N ALA A 65 0.16 -3.36 6.72
CA ALA A 65 1.06 -3.32 5.57
C ALA A 65 0.33 -3.67 4.26
N ARG A 66 -0.53 -4.69 4.26
CA ARG A 66 -1.38 -5.04 3.10
C ARG A 66 -2.32 -3.91 2.72
N SER A 67 -3.02 -3.33 3.69
CA SER A 67 -3.92 -2.19 3.45
C SER A 67 -3.16 -0.99 2.90
N ARG A 68 -1.95 -0.72 3.42
CA ARG A 68 -1.09 0.35 2.93
C ARG A 68 -0.65 0.12 1.48
N VAL A 69 -0.13 -1.07 1.16
CA VAL A 69 0.29 -1.45 -0.20
C VAL A 69 -0.87 -1.37 -1.18
N ARG A 70 -2.05 -1.89 -0.80
CA ARG A 70 -3.25 -1.87 -1.63
C ARG A 70 -3.65 -0.44 -2.00
N ARG A 71 -3.74 0.45 -1.01
CA ARG A 71 -4.13 1.84 -1.22
C ARG A 71 -3.09 2.60 -2.02
N LEU A 72 -1.81 2.41 -1.69
CA LEU A 72 -0.72 3.07 -2.40
C LEU A 72 -0.65 2.64 -3.87
N ALA A 73 -0.83 1.35 -4.16
CA ALA A 73 -0.84 0.85 -5.54
C ALA A 73 -2.02 1.44 -6.35
N ASN A 74 -3.21 1.50 -5.75
CA ASN A 74 -4.38 2.10 -6.42
C ASN A 74 -4.24 3.61 -6.61
N ALA A 75 -3.55 4.32 -5.71
CA ALA A 75 -3.30 5.76 -5.82
C ALA A 75 -2.23 6.13 -6.88
N ASN A 76 -1.55 5.12 -7.47
CA ASN A 76 -0.47 5.32 -8.43
C ASN A 76 -0.73 4.55 -9.74
N PRO A 77 -1.71 4.98 -10.55
CA PRO A 77 -2.10 4.28 -11.79
C PRO A 77 -1.00 4.28 -12.86
N GLN A 78 0.01 5.17 -12.76
CA GLN A 78 1.18 5.18 -13.64
C GLN A 78 2.07 3.94 -13.48
N LEU A 79 1.92 3.18 -12.40
CA LEU A 79 2.65 1.94 -12.18
C LEU A 79 2.00 0.79 -12.97
N THR A 80 2.36 0.63 -14.24
CA THR A 80 1.69 -0.28 -15.20
C THR A 80 2.43 -1.57 -15.49
N LYS A 81 3.64 -1.76 -14.95
CA LYS A 81 4.44 -2.98 -15.15
C LYS A 81 4.54 -3.76 -13.85
N PHE A 82 4.30 -5.07 -13.95
CA PHE A 82 4.47 -5.98 -12.83
C PHE A 82 5.62 -6.94 -13.10
N ILE A 83 6.65 -6.86 -12.26
CA ILE A 83 7.89 -7.61 -12.41
C ILE A 83 8.00 -8.61 -11.28
N THR A 84 8.27 -9.86 -11.59
CA THR A 84 8.64 -10.89 -10.61
C THR A 84 10.13 -11.16 -10.73
N LEU A 85 10.84 -10.98 -9.63
CA LEU A 85 12.28 -11.28 -9.51
C LEU A 85 12.44 -12.60 -8.76
N THR A 86 13.03 -13.57 -9.43
CA THR A 86 13.30 -14.92 -8.91
C THR A 86 14.79 -15.12 -8.79
N PHE A 87 15.26 -15.65 -7.67
CA PHE A 87 16.65 -16.04 -7.52
C PHE A 87 16.91 -17.38 -8.20
N ALA A 88 18.06 -17.53 -8.86
CA ALA A 88 18.52 -18.81 -9.37
C ALA A 88 18.84 -19.79 -8.23
N ASP A 89 19.48 -19.27 -7.19
CA ASP A 89 19.77 -20.02 -5.97
C ASP A 89 18.56 -19.98 -5.01
N ASN A 90 18.45 -20.98 -4.14
CA ASN A 90 17.41 -20.99 -3.11
C ASN A 90 17.74 -20.04 -1.95
N ILE A 91 17.61 -18.74 -2.17
CA ILE A 91 17.86 -17.71 -1.15
C ILE A 91 16.69 -17.69 -0.16
N THR A 92 16.96 -18.01 1.10
CA THR A 92 16.00 -18.03 2.20
C THR A 92 16.26 -16.95 3.25
N ASP A 93 17.48 -16.38 3.27
CA ASP A 93 17.87 -15.28 4.16
C ASP A 93 17.34 -13.95 3.60
N LEU A 94 16.43 -13.32 4.33
CA LEU A 94 15.80 -12.08 3.94
C LEU A 94 16.76 -10.88 3.90
N LYS A 95 17.81 -10.85 4.73
CA LYS A 95 18.81 -9.76 4.71
C LYS A 95 19.64 -9.83 3.44
N VAL A 96 20.06 -11.04 3.07
CA VAL A 96 20.80 -11.28 1.82
C VAL A 96 19.93 -10.93 0.61
N ALA A 97 18.68 -11.39 0.58
CA ALA A 97 17.74 -11.09 -0.49
C ALA A 97 17.49 -9.60 -0.62
N ASN A 98 17.22 -8.90 0.50
CA ASN A 98 16.98 -7.45 0.51
C ASN A 98 18.18 -6.67 -0.01
N LYS A 99 19.40 -7.04 0.36
CA LYS A 99 20.62 -6.40 -0.17
C LYS A 99 20.69 -6.53 -1.70
N LYS A 100 20.46 -7.75 -2.23
CA LYS A 100 20.45 -8.01 -3.68
C LYS A 100 19.33 -7.23 -4.38
N PHE A 101 18.16 -7.08 -3.77
CA PHE A 101 17.07 -6.26 -4.28
C PHE A 101 17.46 -4.76 -4.32
N TYR A 102 18.02 -4.21 -3.25
CA TYR A 102 18.49 -2.80 -3.25
C TYR A 102 19.56 -2.54 -4.31
N ASP A 103 20.48 -3.47 -4.49
CA ASP A 103 21.52 -3.35 -5.52
C ASP A 103 20.93 -3.43 -6.94
N PHE A 104 19.87 -4.22 -7.13
CA PHE A 104 19.07 -4.23 -8.36
C PHE A 104 18.41 -2.86 -8.61
N ILE A 105 17.74 -2.28 -7.62
CA ILE A 105 17.11 -0.96 -7.78
C ILE A 105 18.12 0.12 -8.16
N LYS A 106 19.31 0.11 -7.56
CA LYS A 106 20.39 1.05 -7.94
C LYS A 106 20.78 0.89 -9.42
N ARG A 107 21.02 -0.34 -9.88
CA ARG A 107 21.37 -0.62 -11.28
C ARG A 107 20.22 -0.29 -12.23
N LEU A 108 18.97 -0.56 -11.84
CA LEU A 108 17.79 -0.26 -12.63
C LEU A 108 17.60 1.25 -12.82
N ASN A 109 17.78 2.04 -11.75
CA ASN A 109 17.73 3.49 -11.83
C ASN A 109 18.84 4.05 -12.73
N TYR A 110 20.08 3.55 -12.58
CA TYR A 110 21.20 3.94 -13.45
C TYR A 110 20.90 3.63 -14.91
N TYR A 111 20.40 2.44 -15.20
CA TYR A 111 20.02 2.04 -16.55
C TYR A 111 18.89 2.93 -17.10
N SER A 112 17.83 3.16 -16.33
CA SER A 112 16.68 3.97 -16.75
C SER A 112 17.07 5.42 -17.05
N GLN A 113 17.93 6.03 -16.23
CA GLN A 113 18.42 7.39 -16.44
C GLN A 113 19.26 7.51 -17.72
N ASN A 114 20.12 6.53 -17.98
CA ASN A 114 21.01 6.59 -19.16
C ASN A 114 20.31 6.19 -20.47
N ALA A 115 19.40 5.21 -20.42
CA ALA A 115 18.75 4.70 -21.63
C ALA A 115 17.53 5.54 -22.07
N TYR A 116 16.82 6.14 -21.14
CA TYR A 116 15.55 6.81 -21.40
C TYR A 116 15.50 8.27 -20.96
N LEU A 117 16.57 8.79 -20.37
CA LEU A 117 16.65 10.15 -19.80
C LEU A 117 15.49 10.43 -18.82
N THR A 118 15.00 9.40 -18.15
CA THR A 118 13.87 9.48 -17.24
C THR A 118 14.33 9.70 -15.79
N ASN A 119 13.42 10.15 -14.96
CA ASN A 119 13.63 10.19 -13.51
C ASN A 119 13.84 8.78 -12.93
N LYS A 120 14.11 8.69 -11.63
CA LYS A 120 14.18 7.42 -10.91
C LYS A 120 12.91 6.62 -11.11
N VAL A 121 13.04 5.30 -11.23
CA VAL A 121 11.91 4.37 -11.34
C VAL A 121 11.07 4.44 -10.08
N GLU A 122 9.79 4.72 -10.24
CA GLU A 122 8.80 4.61 -9.17
C GLU A 122 8.34 3.16 -9.05
N TYR A 123 8.25 2.67 -7.82
CA TYR A 123 7.88 1.28 -7.58
C TYR A 123 7.27 1.02 -6.21
N ILE A 124 6.49 -0.06 -6.14
CA ILE A 124 6.04 -0.74 -4.93
C ILE A 124 6.45 -2.20 -5.08
N ALA A 125 7.24 -2.73 -4.16
CA ALA A 125 7.67 -4.12 -4.19
C ALA A 125 7.25 -4.85 -2.91
N VAL A 126 6.75 -6.07 -3.05
CA VAL A 126 6.36 -6.93 -1.95
C VAL A 126 7.21 -8.21 -1.95
N VAL A 127 7.43 -8.74 -0.75
CA VAL A 127 8.17 -9.98 -0.55
C VAL A 127 7.19 -11.15 -0.51
N GLU A 128 7.48 -12.20 -1.25
CA GLU A 128 6.79 -13.49 -1.19
C GLU A 128 7.75 -14.58 -0.72
N PHE A 129 7.30 -15.40 0.22
CA PHE A 129 7.98 -16.63 0.59
C PHE A 129 7.28 -17.82 -0.07
N GLN A 130 8.01 -18.53 -0.93
CA GLN A 130 7.50 -19.75 -1.55
C GLN A 130 7.43 -20.89 -0.54
N LYS A 131 6.64 -21.94 -0.83
CA LYS A 131 6.49 -23.13 0.03
C LYS A 131 7.85 -23.75 0.42
N ARG A 132 8.84 -23.74 -0.48
CA ARG A 132 10.22 -24.23 -0.24
C ARG A 132 11.09 -23.23 0.53
N GLY A 133 10.54 -22.10 0.97
CA GLY A 133 11.23 -21.04 1.69
C GLY A 133 11.95 -20.01 0.83
N ALA A 134 12.06 -20.21 -0.49
CA ALA A 134 12.70 -19.27 -1.40
C ALA A 134 11.99 -17.92 -1.39
N ILE A 135 12.76 -16.84 -1.48
CA ILE A 135 12.28 -15.46 -1.50
C ILE A 135 12.10 -15.01 -2.95
N HIS A 136 10.95 -14.38 -3.23
CA HIS A 136 10.67 -13.68 -4.46
C HIS A 136 10.30 -12.22 -4.16
N TYR A 137 10.56 -11.36 -5.14
CA TYR A 137 10.05 -9.99 -5.11
C TYR A 137 9.05 -9.80 -6.24
N HIS A 138 7.89 -9.24 -5.91
CA HIS A 138 6.89 -8.80 -6.87
C HIS A 138 6.87 -7.28 -6.84
N MET A 139 7.22 -6.65 -7.94
CA MET A 139 7.38 -5.21 -8.06
C MET A 139 6.42 -4.64 -9.09
N LEU A 140 5.55 -3.73 -8.66
CA LEU A 140 4.76 -2.86 -9.52
C LEU A 140 5.59 -1.59 -9.78
N CYS A 141 5.73 -1.14 -11.04
CA CYS A 141 6.55 0.02 -11.38
C CYS A 141 6.11 0.73 -12.66
N ASN A 142 6.62 1.95 -12.86
CA ASN A 142 6.41 2.78 -14.06
C ASN A 142 7.49 2.59 -15.12
N LEU A 143 8.25 1.49 -15.07
CA LEU A 143 9.35 1.25 -16.00
C LEU A 143 8.85 1.27 -17.46
N PRO A 144 9.50 1.99 -18.40
CA PRO A 144 9.23 1.87 -19.82
C PRO A 144 9.49 0.46 -20.34
N TYR A 145 9.23 0.20 -21.59
CA TYR A 145 9.51 -1.12 -22.16
C TYR A 145 11.02 -1.43 -22.10
N VAL A 146 11.36 -2.51 -21.42
CA VAL A 146 12.71 -3.08 -21.36
C VAL A 146 12.60 -4.56 -21.67
N PRO A 147 13.39 -5.10 -22.60
CA PRO A 147 13.40 -6.54 -22.88
C PRO A 147 13.74 -7.36 -21.64
N ALA A 148 13.05 -8.49 -21.42
CA ALA A 148 13.24 -9.35 -20.25
C ALA A 148 14.71 -9.76 -20.06
N LYS A 149 15.41 -10.14 -21.13
CA LYS A 149 16.85 -10.46 -21.11
C LYS A 149 17.72 -9.30 -20.60
N GLN A 150 17.33 -8.06 -20.88
CA GLN A 150 18.05 -6.89 -20.38
C GLN A 150 17.78 -6.69 -18.87
N LEU A 151 16.55 -6.90 -18.43
CA LEU A 151 16.24 -6.86 -17.00
C LEU A 151 16.92 -7.99 -16.21
N GLU A 152 17.05 -9.18 -16.78
CA GLU A 152 17.84 -10.27 -16.18
C GLU A 152 19.31 -9.88 -16.02
N LYS A 153 19.92 -9.23 -17.02
CA LYS A 153 21.29 -8.69 -16.92
C LYS A 153 21.41 -7.64 -15.81
N ILE A 154 20.38 -6.82 -15.59
CA ILE A 154 20.34 -5.83 -14.50
C ILE A 154 20.09 -6.52 -13.17
N TRP A 155 19.22 -7.53 -13.12
CA TRP A 155 18.91 -8.31 -11.92
C TRP A 155 20.14 -9.07 -11.42
N LYS A 156 20.84 -9.78 -12.27
CA LYS A 156 22.09 -10.56 -12.01
C LYS A 156 21.93 -11.73 -11.02
N ASN A 157 20.74 -12.03 -10.54
CA ASN A 157 20.57 -13.04 -9.50
C ASN A 157 19.60 -14.17 -9.90
N GLY A 158 19.17 -14.21 -11.16
CA GLY A 158 18.26 -15.25 -11.66
C GLY A 158 17.28 -14.71 -12.70
N PHE A 159 16.02 -15.14 -12.64
CA PHE A 159 15.03 -14.91 -13.68
C PHE A 159 14.17 -13.70 -13.41
N VAL A 160 13.70 -13.06 -14.49
CA VAL A 160 12.77 -11.95 -14.45
C VAL A 160 11.55 -12.25 -15.32
N LYS A 161 10.36 -12.16 -14.73
CA LYS A 161 9.09 -12.21 -15.47
C LYS A 161 8.44 -10.84 -15.44
N ILE A 162 7.98 -10.36 -16.61
CA ILE A 162 7.30 -9.06 -16.74
C ILE A 162 5.90 -9.30 -17.27
N ASN A 163 4.93 -8.69 -16.62
CA ASN A 163 3.55 -8.63 -17.11
C ASN A 163 3.13 -7.17 -17.19
N LYS A 164 2.42 -6.79 -18.26
CA LYS A 164 1.70 -5.52 -18.32
C LYS A 164 0.38 -5.68 -17.55
N ILE A 165 0.02 -4.69 -16.75
CA ILE A 165 -1.22 -4.69 -15.97
C ILE A 165 -2.06 -3.50 -16.45
N ASP A 166 -2.89 -3.72 -17.45
CA ASP A 166 -3.75 -2.71 -18.06
C ASP A 166 -5.25 -3.04 -17.95
N SER A 167 -5.61 -4.23 -17.43
CA SER A 167 -6.99 -4.70 -17.32
C SER A 167 -7.42 -5.06 -15.91
N VAL A 168 -6.72 -4.55 -14.88
CA VAL A 168 -7.02 -4.88 -13.48
C VAL A 168 -7.73 -3.71 -12.80
N ASP A 169 -9.01 -3.85 -12.50
CA ASP A 169 -9.83 -2.81 -11.85
C ASP A 169 -9.31 -2.37 -10.47
N ASN A 170 -8.65 -3.28 -9.76
CA ASN A 170 -8.08 -3.02 -8.44
C ASN A 170 -6.66 -3.61 -8.37
N ILE A 171 -5.70 -2.82 -8.85
CA ILE A 171 -4.29 -3.23 -8.92
C ILE A 171 -3.69 -3.49 -7.52
N GLY A 172 -4.15 -2.75 -6.52
CA GLY A 172 -3.72 -2.96 -5.14
C GLY A 172 -4.14 -4.31 -4.58
N ALA A 173 -5.34 -4.78 -4.91
CA ALA A 173 -5.79 -6.12 -4.54
C ALA A 173 -4.96 -7.20 -5.28
N TYR A 174 -4.58 -6.95 -6.53
CA TYR A 174 -3.73 -7.87 -7.28
C TYR A 174 -2.34 -8.02 -6.66
N VAL A 175 -1.66 -6.90 -6.35
CA VAL A 175 -0.32 -6.91 -5.76
C VAL A 175 -0.29 -7.57 -4.39
N THR A 176 -1.30 -7.31 -3.55
CA THR A 176 -1.35 -7.85 -2.19
C THR A 176 -1.60 -9.36 -2.11
N LYS A 177 -2.02 -10.01 -3.22
CA LYS A 177 -2.07 -11.49 -3.29
C LYS A 177 -0.71 -12.16 -3.07
N TYR A 178 0.36 -11.47 -3.43
CA TYR A 178 1.74 -11.95 -3.30
C TYR A 178 2.36 -11.65 -1.93
N MET A 179 1.72 -10.83 -1.10
CA MET A 179 2.15 -10.66 0.27
C MET A 179 1.88 -11.94 1.05
N THR A 180 2.89 -12.41 1.76
CA THR A 180 2.83 -13.64 2.55
C THR A 180 1.52 -13.76 3.32
N LYS A 181 0.83 -14.89 3.14
CA LYS A 181 -0.40 -15.23 3.87
C LYS A 181 -0.10 -15.89 5.21
N ASP A 182 1.10 -16.40 5.37
CA ASP A 182 1.55 -17.02 6.61
C ASP A 182 1.94 -15.94 7.62
N HIS A 183 1.01 -15.65 8.52
CA HIS A 183 1.17 -14.69 9.60
C HIS A 183 2.23 -15.13 10.63
N ASN A 184 2.59 -16.40 10.64
CA ASN A 184 3.56 -16.98 11.55
C ASN A 184 4.99 -16.98 11.00
N ASP A 185 5.22 -16.46 9.80
CA ASP A 185 6.56 -16.41 9.23
C ASP A 185 7.48 -15.48 10.04
N THR A 186 8.34 -16.10 10.83
CA THR A 186 9.25 -15.39 11.75
C THR A 186 10.29 -14.53 11.02
N ARG A 187 10.53 -14.78 9.73
CA ARG A 187 11.48 -14.00 8.91
C ARG A 187 11.04 -12.55 8.73
N LEU A 188 9.74 -12.26 8.87
CA LEU A 188 9.20 -10.89 8.82
C LEU A 188 9.31 -10.14 10.16
N VAL A 189 9.70 -10.80 11.25
CA VAL A 189 9.86 -10.13 12.54
C VAL A 189 11.00 -9.12 12.46
N GLY A 190 10.69 -7.85 12.70
CA GLY A 190 11.66 -6.75 12.58
C GLY A 190 12.09 -6.38 11.16
N ASN A 191 11.55 -7.06 10.14
CA ASN A 191 11.85 -6.81 8.74
C ASN A 191 10.68 -6.18 8.00
N ARG A 192 10.98 -5.48 6.90
CA ARG A 192 9.96 -4.89 6.02
C ARG A 192 9.36 -5.96 5.12
N SER A 193 8.03 -6.00 5.05
CA SER A 193 7.29 -6.87 4.13
C SER A 193 7.09 -6.25 2.75
N TYR A 194 7.38 -4.95 2.59
CA TYR A 194 7.30 -4.24 1.32
C TYR A 194 8.28 -3.07 1.25
N PHE A 195 8.57 -2.63 0.04
CA PHE A 195 9.46 -1.51 -0.28
C PHE A 195 8.77 -0.56 -1.26
N THR A 196 9.05 0.73 -1.14
CA THR A 196 8.51 1.76 -2.04
C THR A 196 9.60 2.74 -2.46
N SER A 197 9.49 3.26 -3.67
CA SER A 197 10.23 4.47 -4.05
C SER A 197 9.69 5.70 -3.32
N GLN A 198 10.42 6.79 -3.40
CA GLN A 198 9.93 8.13 -3.04
C GLN A 198 9.08 8.69 -4.19
N GLY A 199 8.24 9.69 -3.89
CA GLY A 199 7.47 10.42 -4.88
C GLY A 199 6.14 9.78 -5.29
N LEU A 200 5.75 8.66 -4.68
CA LEU A 200 4.43 8.06 -4.91
C LEU A 200 3.31 8.92 -4.32
N ASN A 201 2.20 8.99 -5.04
CA ASN A 201 0.98 9.63 -4.56
C ASN A 201 0.42 8.89 -3.35
N GLU A 202 0.06 9.66 -2.32
CA GLU A 202 -0.57 9.11 -1.12
C GLU A 202 -2.09 9.01 -1.32
N PRO A 203 -2.75 7.99 -0.73
CA PRO A 203 -4.20 7.97 -0.63
C PRO A 203 -4.72 9.19 0.12
N VAL A 204 -5.83 9.76 -0.35
CA VAL A 204 -6.48 10.91 0.29
C VAL A 204 -7.42 10.41 1.38
N GLU A 205 -7.27 10.92 2.61
CA GLU A 205 -8.15 10.63 3.74
C GLU A 205 -9.02 11.84 4.07
N ILE A 206 -10.34 11.64 4.11
CA ILE A 206 -11.34 12.67 4.38
C ILE A 206 -12.19 12.22 5.56
N TYR A 207 -12.56 13.14 6.42
CA TYR A 207 -13.25 12.84 7.67
C TYR A 207 -14.57 13.60 7.76
N ASN A 208 -15.63 12.91 8.20
CA ASN A 208 -16.99 13.42 8.39
C ASN A 208 -17.67 13.97 7.14
N GLU A 209 -17.13 13.67 5.95
CA GLU A 209 -17.70 14.08 4.69
C GLU A 209 -18.49 12.95 4.03
N SER A 210 -19.46 13.32 3.20
CA SER A 210 -20.25 12.40 2.41
C SER A 210 -19.89 12.53 0.94
N ILE A 211 -19.84 11.38 0.27
CA ILE A 211 -19.55 11.28 -1.17
C ILE A 211 -20.75 10.65 -1.84
N GLU A 212 -21.18 11.23 -2.95
CA GLU A 212 -22.11 10.60 -3.88
C GLU A 212 -21.32 9.91 -5.01
N ILE A 213 -21.68 8.67 -5.27
CA ILE A 213 -21.10 7.86 -6.32
C ILE A 213 -22.18 7.53 -7.32
N ASN A 214 -21.95 7.92 -8.57
CA ASN A 214 -22.86 7.55 -9.65
C ASN A 214 -22.80 6.02 -9.85
N LYS A 215 -23.96 5.36 -9.79
CA LYS A 215 -24.05 3.91 -9.99
C LYS A 215 -23.53 3.47 -11.35
N ASN A 216 -23.69 4.29 -12.38
CA ASN A 216 -23.20 4.00 -13.73
C ASN A 216 -21.65 4.01 -13.84
N SER A 217 -20.98 4.67 -12.90
CA SER A 217 -19.52 4.74 -12.83
C SER A 217 -18.90 3.55 -12.11
N LEU A 218 -19.69 2.65 -11.55
CA LEU A 218 -19.19 1.46 -10.86
C LEU A 218 -18.63 0.43 -11.85
N ALA A 219 -17.42 -0.06 -11.60
CA ALA A 219 -16.84 -1.18 -12.33
C ALA A 219 -17.44 -2.52 -11.89
N ARG A 220 -17.95 -2.57 -10.65
CA ARG A 220 -18.61 -3.73 -10.04
C ARG A 220 -19.48 -3.31 -8.86
N GLU A 221 -20.32 -4.23 -8.38
CA GLU A 221 -21.09 -4.02 -7.16
C GLU A 221 -20.20 -3.70 -5.96
N PRO A 222 -20.63 -2.76 -5.10
CA PRO A 222 -19.87 -2.38 -3.91
C PRO A 222 -19.75 -3.56 -2.92
N TYR A 223 -18.55 -3.74 -2.39
CA TYR A 223 -18.35 -4.68 -1.28
C TYR A 223 -18.72 -4.01 0.03
N LYS A 224 -19.59 -4.63 0.81
CA LYS A 224 -20.04 -4.15 2.13
C LYS A 224 -19.82 -5.20 3.20
N THR A 225 -19.40 -4.77 4.38
CA THR A 225 -19.27 -5.62 5.56
C THR A 225 -19.36 -4.77 6.83
N THR A 226 -19.67 -5.42 7.94
CA THR A 226 -19.66 -4.82 9.27
C THR A 226 -18.74 -5.64 10.16
N PHE A 227 -17.94 -5.00 10.98
CA PHE A 227 -17.10 -5.65 11.98
C PHE A 227 -17.12 -4.86 13.28
N HIS A 228 -16.94 -5.56 14.39
CA HIS A 228 -16.97 -4.96 15.74
C HIS A 228 -15.55 -4.57 16.19
N ASN A 229 -15.47 -3.43 16.86
CA ASN A 229 -14.27 -2.95 17.55
C ASN A 229 -14.66 -2.52 18.97
N GLU A 230 -13.89 -2.92 19.97
CA GLU A 230 -14.18 -2.65 21.39
C GLU A 230 -14.36 -1.16 21.72
N GLN A 231 -13.64 -0.27 21.04
CA GLN A 231 -13.67 1.18 21.30
C GLN A 231 -14.65 1.93 20.38
N LEU A 232 -14.78 1.48 19.13
CA LEU A 232 -15.53 2.18 18.09
C LEU A 232 -16.91 1.60 17.84
N GLY A 233 -17.28 0.51 18.56
CA GLY A 233 -18.52 -0.21 18.32
C GLY A 233 -18.52 -0.93 16.98
N ASN A 234 -19.69 -0.98 16.34
CA ASN A 234 -19.83 -1.54 15.01
C ASN A 234 -19.28 -0.55 13.97
N ILE A 235 -18.48 -1.08 13.06
CA ILE A 235 -17.89 -0.31 11.96
C ILE A 235 -18.47 -0.86 10.66
N GLU A 236 -19.25 -0.03 9.96
CA GLU A 236 -19.71 -0.34 8.62
C GLU A 236 -18.61 0.05 7.62
N TYR A 237 -18.24 -0.90 6.79
CA TYR A 237 -17.25 -0.72 5.73
C TYR A 237 -17.89 -0.94 4.37
N THR A 238 -17.70 0.04 3.48
CA THR A 238 -18.10 -0.08 2.07
C THR A 238 -16.93 0.25 1.17
N GLN A 239 -16.67 -0.60 0.18
CA GLN A 239 -15.67 -0.36 -0.87
C GLN A 239 -16.33 -0.25 -2.23
N TYR A 240 -16.08 0.84 -2.90
CA TYR A 240 -16.47 1.09 -4.28
C TYR A 240 -15.25 0.97 -5.19
N VAL A 241 -15.44 0.40 -6.38
CA VAL A 241 -14.45 0.40 -7.45
C VAL A 241 -15.08 1.06 -8.66
N LEU A 242 -14.52 2.19 -9.07
CA LEU A 242 -15.00 2.97 -10.19
C LEU A 242 -14.34 2.50 -11.50
N LYS A 243 -15.01 2.75 -12.64
CA LYS A 243 -14.44 2.52 -13.98
C LYS A 243 -13.25 3.44 -14.25
N THR A 244 -13.37 4.69 -13.80
CA THR A 244 -12.33 5.72 -13.91
C THR A 244 -12.12 6.40 -12.56
N ALA A 245 -10.91 6.89 -12.31
CA ALA A 245 -10.63 7.72 -11.15
C ALA A 245 -11.41 9.04 -11.26
N ASN A 246 -11.77 9.63 -10.11
CA ASN A 246 -12.51 10.92 -10.01
C ASN A 246 -13.98 10.92 -10.43
N ASP A 247 -14.58 9.76 -10.64
CA ASP A 247 -15.99 9.62 -11.03
C ASP A 247 -16.93 9.64 -9.80
N TYR A 248 -16.74 10.62 -8.92
CA TYR A 248 -17.49 10.83 -7.68
C TYR A 248 -17.67 12.34 -7.40
N ILE A 249 -18.71 12.69 -6.63
CA ILE A 249 -19.02 14.06 -6.24
C ILE A 249 -19.01 14.15 -4.71
N PHE A 250 -18.33 15.15 -4.16
CA PHE A 250 -18.45 15.50 -2.75
C PHE A 250 -19.74 16.28 -2.53
N ILE A 251 -20.53 15.90 -1.52
CA ILE A 251 -21.77 16.62 -1.14
C ILE A 251 -21.41 17.92 -0.40
N SER A 252 -20.27 17.93 0.31
CA SER A 252 -19.70 19.11 0.95
C SER A 252 -18.19 19.06 0.84
N MET A 253 -17.57 20.02 0.15
CA MET A 253 -16.11 20.09 0.06
C MET A 253 -15.53 20.96 1.18
N PRO A 254 -14.54 20.48 1.94
CA PRO A 254 -13.66 21.37 2.69
C PRO A 254 -12.84 22.21 1.69
N TYR A 255 -12.75 23.51 1.95
CA TYR A 255 -12.10 24.50 1.07
C TYR A 255 -10.64 24.17 0.67
N ASP A 256 -9.96 23.32 1.43
CA ASP A 256 -8.53 23.00 1.28
C ASP A 256 -8.22 21.90 0.24
N LEU A 257 -9.21 21.14 -0.23
CA LEU A 257 -9.00 20.00 -1.13
C LEU A 257 -8.95 20.34 -2.62
N ASN A 258 -9.49 21.49 -3.02
CA ASN A 258 -9.48 21.93 -4.42
C ASN A 258 -8.03 22.14 -4.95
N ASN A 259 -7.07 22.45 -4.08
CA ASN A 259 -5.67 22.64 -4.47
C ASN A 259 -4.86 21.33 -4.53
N ALA A 260 -5.25 20.29 -3.81
CA ALA A 260 -4.52 19.03 -3.80
C ALA A 260 -4.84 18.12 -5.01
N LEU A 261 -6.06 18.23 -5.54
CA LEU A 261 -6.50 17.44 -6.72
C LEU A 261 -6.13 18.12 -8.04
N ALA A 262 -5.99 19.46 -8.06
CA ALA A 262 -5.64 20.22 -9.27
C ALA A 262 -4.15 20.13 -9.65
N THR A 263 -3.28 19.66 -8.77
CA THR A 263 -1.82 19.50 -9.02
C THR A 263 -1.42 18.12 -9.55
N SER A 264 -2.38 17.21 -9.75
CA SER A 264 -2.15 15.84 -10.24
C SER A 264 -2.76 15.56 -11.63
N SER A 265 -3.13 16.63 -12.37
CA SER A 265 -3.56 16.55 -13.77
C SER A 265 -2.44 16.90 -14.74
#